data_3bcc4686536c28c6f84152bbf9b46c0e
#
_entry.id   3bcc4686536c28c6f84152bbf9b46c0e
#
_cell.length_a   1.000
_cell.length_b   1.000
_cell.length_c   1.000
_cell.angle_alpha   90.00
_cell.angle_beta   90.00
_cell.angle_gamma   90.00
#
_symmetry.space_group_name_H-M   'P 1'
#
loop_
_entity.id
_entity.type
_entity.pdbx_description
1 polymer ?
#
loop_
_entity_poly.entity_id
_entity_poly.type
_entity_poly.pdbx_seq_one_letter_code
_entity_poly.pdbx_strand_id
1 'polypeptide(L)'
;QKDWEVNQPAELAKALKKLETIQKEFNGSGSNGSKSNGHRGRNKGKQVSLADLIVLGGCAAVEEAAKKAGHKVKIPFSPGRTDASQNQTDVHSFAVMEPIADGFRNYLRSGQILSAEELLVDRAQLLTLTAPEMTVLVGGLRALNANFGHSKHGVFTKRPETLTNDFFVNLLDMNTQWQPNGSEGVYEGRDRATGKIKWTGTRADLVFGSNSQLRALAEVYASDDSKEAFVKDFAAAWNKVMNLDRYDLV
;
A
#
# COMPACT_ATOMS: atom_id res chain seq x y z
N GLN A 1 -16.02 8.31 -2.33
CA GLN A 1 -14.91 7.34 -2.45
C GLN A 1 -14.88 6.31 -1.30
N LYS A 2 -15.32 6.71 -0.09
CA LYS A 2 -15.34 5.81 1.08
C LYS A 2 -16.23 4.58 0.87
N ASP A 3 -17.23 4.67 0.02
CA ASP A 3 -18.22 3.61 -0.23
C ASP A 3 -17.84 2.75 -1.47
N TRP A 4 -16.73 3.03 -2.16
CA TRP A 4 -16.23 2.22 -3.26
C TRP A 4 -15.77 0.84 -2.77
N GLU A 5 -16.15 -0.20 -3.48
CA GLU A 5 -15.86 -1.59 -3.11
C GLU A 5 -14.38 -1.81 -2.82
N VAL A 6 -13.50 -1.30 -3.69
CA VAL A 6 -12.04 -1.42 -3.57
C VAL A 6 -11.50 -0.89 -2.24
N ASN A 7 -12.22 0.01 -1.58
CA ASN A 7 -11.83 0.61 -0.30
C ASN A 7 -12.34 -0.17 0.91
N GLN A 8 -13.06 -1.27 0.71
CA GLN A 8 -13.58 -2.11 1.80
C GLN A 8 -14.34 -1.28 2.85
N PRO A 9 -15.52 -0.71 2.51
CA PRO A 9 -16.19 0.35 3.28
C PRO A 9 -16.35 0.06 4.76
N ALA A 10 -16.65 -1.19 5.14
CA ALA A 10 -16.87 -1.57 6.54
C ALA A 10 -15.58 -1.47 7.38
N GLU A 11 -14.43 -1.77 6.81
CA GLU A 11 -13.13 -1.68 7.49
C GLU A 11 -12.61 -0.25 7.48
N LEU A 12 -12.74 0.42 6.33
CA LEU A 12 -12.38 1.82 6.20
C LEU A 12 -13.14 2.69 7.22
N ALA A 13 -14.43 2.44 7.43
CA ALA A 13 -15.22 3.17 8.42
C ALA A 13 -14.67 3.05 9.84
N LYS A 14 -14.13 1.87 10.23
CA LYS A 14 -13.49 1.69 11.54
C LYS A 14 -12.21 2.51 11.66
N ALA A 15 -11.38 2.51 10.62
CA ALA A 15 -10.14 3.29 10.59
C ALA A 15 -10.45 4.80 10.63
N LEU A 16 -11.37 5.28 9.80
CA LEU A 16 -11.78 6.69 9.77
C LEU A 16 -12.32 7.16 11.12
N LYS A 17 -13.19 6.37 11.77
CA LYS A 17 -13.71 6.70 13.10
C LYS A 17 -12.59 6.87 14.14
N LYS A 18 -11.55 6.05 14.06
CA LYS A 18 -10.38 6.18 14.95
C LYS A 18 -9.60 7.46 14.67
N LEU A 19 -9.36 7.76 13.40
CA LEU A 19 -8.65 8.98 12.98
C LEU A 19 -9.45 10.25 13.33
N GLU A 20 -10.77 10.25 13.17
CA GLU A 20 -11.65 11.34 13.60
C GLU A 20 -11.58 11.59 15.11
N THR A 21 -11.45 10.53 15.91
CA THR A 21 -11.26 10.66 17.35
C THR A 21 -9.94 11.36 17.65
N ILE A 22 -8.85 10.92 17.01
CA ILE A 22 -7.52 11.55 17.16
C ILE A 22 -7.55 13.01 16.71
N GLN A 23 -8.23 13.32 15.60
CA GLN A 23 -8.40 14.68 15.10
C GLN A 23 -9.09 15.58 16.13
N LYS A 24 -10.21 15.11 16.69
CA LYS A 24 -10.98 15.86 17.71
C LYS A 24 -10.15 16.11 18.97
N GLU A 25 -9.45 15.11 19.45
CA GLU A 25 -8.59 15.23 20.62
C GLU A 25 -7.43 16.22 20.38
N PHE A 26 -6.77 16.14 19.23
CA PHE A 26 -5.68 17.03 18.87
C PHE A 26 -6.13 18.47 18.71
N ASN A 27 -7.21 18.70 17.94
CA ASN A 27 -7.75 20.03 17.66
C ASN A 27 -8.42 20.64 18.89
N GLY A 28 -9.06 19.82 19.75
CA GLY A 28 -9.70 20.26 20.99
C GLY A 28 -8.73 20.65 22.09
N SER A 29 -7.57 20.01 22.18
CA SER A 29 -6.54 20.33 23.18
C SER A 29 -5.89 21.71 22.98
N GLY A 30 -6.08 22.32 21.80
CA GLY A 30 -5.62 23.69 21.50
C GLY A 30 -6.54 24.80 21.99
N SER A 31 -7.83 24.51 22.28
CA SER A 31 -8.85 25.53 22.59
C SER A 31 -9.10 25.75 24.10
N ASN A 32 -8.73 24.83 24.97
CA ASN A 32 -8.96 24.97 26.41
C ASN A 32 -7.72 25.52 27.13
N GLY A 33 -7.71 26.83 27.33
CA GLY A 33 -6.84 27.53 28.26
C GLY A 33 -7.17 27.23 29.72
N SER A 34 -7.24 25.95 30.14
CA SER A 34 -7.39 25.59 31.54
C SER A 34 -6.02 25.48 32.20
N LYS A 35 -5.84 26.26 33.24
CA LYS A 35 -4.67 26.25 34.15
C LYS A 35 -4.61 24.91 34.87
N SER A 36 -3.83 23.97 34.38
CA SER A 36 -3.35 22.85 35.17
C SER A 36 -1.83 22.76 35.08
N ASN A 37 -1.21 22.64 36.26
CA ASN A 37 0.23 22.64 36.47
C ASN A 37 0.93 21.53 35.67
N GLY A 38 1.93 21.91 34.87
CA GLY A 38 3.09 21.06 34.71
C GLY A 38 3.43 20.58 33.32
N HIS A 39 2.53 20.55 32.30
CA HIS A 39 2.93 20.28 30.90
C HIS A 39 2.15 21.21 29.96
N ARG A 40 2.77 22.33 29.59
CA ARG A 40 2.23 23.24 28.57
C ARG A 40 2.08 22.48 27.26
N GLY A 41 0.83 22.22 26.86
CA GLY A 41 0.50 21.58 25.59
C GLY A 41 1.16 22.31 24.42
N ARG A 42 1.96 21.59 23.68
CA ARG A 42 2.77 22.04 22.54
C ARG A 42 1.94 22.53 21.33
N ASN A 43 0.61 22.43 21.39
CA ASN A 43 -0.30 22.56 20.23
C ASN A 43 -1.13 23.84 20.20
N LYS A 44 -0.74 24.90 20.90
CA LYS A 44 -1.52 26.14 20.95
C LYS A 44 -1.73 26.73 19.54
N GLY A 45 -2.93 26.57 18.96
CA GLY A 45 -3.32 27.10 17.65
C GLY A 45 -3.03 26.20 16.43
N LYS A 46 -2.45 24.99 16.61
CA LYS A 46 -2.25 24.05 15.51
C LYS A 46 -3.50 23.16 15.36
N GLN A 47 -3.89 22.94 14.12
CA GLN A 47 -4.98 22.02 13.74
C GLN A 47 -4.46 21.02 12.71
N VAL A 48 -5.10 19.87 12.64
CA VAL A 48 -4.84 18.83 11.65
C VAL A 48 -6.14 18.45 10.94
N SER A 49 -6.11 18.30 9.61
CA SER A 49 -7.22 17.77 8.83
C SER A 49 -7.31 16.24 8.95
N LEU A 50 -8.49 15.69 8.67
CA LEU A 50 -8.65 14.23 8.55
C LEU A 50 -7.84 13.71 7.36
N ALA A 51 -7.79 14.45 6.26
CA ALA A 51 -7.00 14.12 5.08
C ALA A 51 -5.50 13.97 5.41
N ASP A 52 -4.93 14.92 6.15
CA ASP A 52 -3.53 14.81 6.61
C ASP A 52 -3.34 13.62 7.58
N LEU A 53 -4.31 13.35 8.46
CA LEU A 53 -4.21 12.21 9.38
C LEU A 53 -4.28 10.86 8.67
N ILE A 54 -5.03 10.73 7.58
CA ILE A 54 -5.06 9.52 6.76
C ILE A 54 -3.67 9.22 6.21
N VAL A 55 -3.03 10.22 5.60
CA VAL A 55 -1.67 10.06 5.05
C VAL A 55 -0.66 9.80 6.15
N LEU A 56 -0.71 10.54 7.24
CA LEU A 56 0.20 10.35 8.39
C LEU A 56 0.05 8.98 9.02
N GLY A 57 -1.19 8.48 9.13
CA GLY A 57 -1.46 7.13 9.63
C GLY A 57 -0.87 6.04 8.73
N GLY A 58 -0.98 6.20 7.42
CA GLY A 58 -0.34 5.31 6.44
C GLY A 58 1.19 5.33 6.54
N CYS A 59 1.79 6.52 6.65
CA CYS A 59 3.23 6.67 6.85
C CYS A 59 3.70 5.98 8.15
N ALA A 60 2.99 6.19 9.25
CA ALA A 60 3.31 5.57 10.54
C ALA A 60 3.22 4.03 10.49
N ALA A 61 2.23 3.49 9.78
CA ALA A 61 2.09 2.04 9.59
C ALA A 61 3.28 1.45 8.80
N VAL A 62 3.73 2.13 7.75
CA VAL A 62 4.90 1.72 6.97
C VAL A 62 6.18 1.81 7.81
N GLU A 63 6.37 2.88 8.58
CA GLU A 63 7.52 3.04 9.49
C GLU A 63 7.57 1.91 10.54
N GLU A 64 6.43 1.55 11.13
CA GLU A 64 6.36 0.45 12.09
C GLU A 64 6.64 -0.91 11.44
N ALA A 65 6.15 -1.15 10.21
CA ALA A 65 6.44 -2.37 9.47
C ALA A 65 7.92 -2.48 9.08
N ALA A 66 8.56 -1.38 8.72
CA ALA A 66 10.00 -1.32 8.47
C ALA A 66 10.80 -1.62 9.75
N LYS A 67 10.37 -1.06 10.88
CA LYS A 67 10.97 -1.31 12.18
C LYS A 67 10.87 -2.78 12.60
N LYS A 68 9.72 -3.44 12.35
CA LYS A 68 9.56 -4.90 12.55
C LYS A 68 10.53 -5.71 11.69
N ALA A 69 10.89 -5.20 10.50
CA ALA A 69 11.91 -5.80 9.64
C ALA A 69 13.36 -5.52 10.08
N GLY A 70 13.57 -4.72 11.11
CA GLY A 70 14.89 -4.33 11.60
C GLY A 70 15.47 -3.06 10.97
N HIS A 71 14.67 -2.32 10.19
CA HIS A 71 15.10 -1.11 9.50
C HIS A 71 14.49 0.14 10.14
N LYS A 72 15.29 1.20 10.23
CA LYS A 72 14.82 2.52 10.65
C LYS A 72 14.61 3.40 9.41
N VAL A 73 13.37 3.68 9.07
CA VAL A 73 13.00 4.62 8.02
C VAL A 73 12.06 5.66 8.60
N LYS A 74 12.17 6.88 8.10
CA LYS A 74 11.22 7.95 8.36
C LYS A 74 10.68 8.43 7.02
N ILE A 75 9.37 8.36 6.86
CA ILE A 75 8.72 8.82 5.64
C ILE A 75 8.49 10.32 5.76
N PRO A 76 8.94 11.15 4.81
CA PRO A 76 8.63 12.57 4.78
C PRO A 76 7.12 12.77 4.78
N PHE A 77 6.65 13.74 5.57
CA PHE A 77 5.24 14.10 5.62
C PHE A 77 5.07 15.59 5.35
N SER A 78 4.26 15.92 4.36
CA SER A 78 3.94 17.30 3.98
C SER A 78 2.50 17.61 4.41
N PRO A 79 2.29 18.37 5.50
CA PRO A 79 0.96 18.78 5.96
C PRO A 79 0.37 19.87 5.04
N GLY A 80 -0.94 20.11 5.19
CA GLY A 80 -1.61 21.23 4.52
C GLY A 80 -2.83 20.84 3.70
N ARG A 81 -3.23 19.54 3.70
CA ARG A 81 -4.52 19.12 3.17
C ARG A 81 -5.65 19.69 4.02
N THR A 82 -6.75 20.00 3.39
CA THR A 82 -7.99 20.45 4.05
C THR A 82 -9.10 19.43 3.83
N ASP A 83 -10.05 19.39 4.77
CA ASP A 83 -11.22 18.53 4.65
C ASP A 83 -12.33 19.24 3.87
N ALA A 84 -12.92 18.54 2.89
CA ALA A 84 -14.10 19.01 2.16
C ALA A 84 -15.38 18.39 2.77
N SER A 85 -16.43 19.19 2.87
CA SER A 85 -17.76 18.68 3.20
C SER A 85 -18.40 17.99 1.99
N GLN A 86 -19.45 17.19 2.23
CA GLN A 86 -20.21 16.55 1.15
C GLN A 86 -20.74 17.57 0.13
N ASN A 87 -21.17 18.75 0.57
CA ASN A 87 -21.69 19.81 -0.31
C ASN A 87 -20.60 20.46 -1.17
N GLN A 88 -19.33 20.28 -0.83
CA GLN A 88 -18.18 20.77 -1.58
C GLN A 88 -17.61 19.70 -2.55
N THR A 89 -18.25 18.52 -2.59
CA THR A 89 -17.77 17.39 -3.40
C THR A 89 -18.72 17.17 -4.59
N ASP A 90 -18.18 17.22 -5.81
CA ASP A 90 -18.91 16.83 -7.02
C ASP A 90 -18.92 15.30 -7.12
N VAL A 91 -19.97 14.69 -6.55
CA VAL A 91 -20.10 13.22 -6.47
C VAL A 91 -20.17 12.59 -7.87
N HIS A 92 -20.85 13.26 -8.82
CA HIS A 92 -21.03 12.69 -10.16
C HIS A 92 -19.74 12.65 -10.94
N SER A 93 -18.94 13.72 -10.92
CA SER A 93 -17.63 13.74 -11.56
C SER A 93 -16.66 12.75 -10.92
N PHE A 94 -16.72 12.57 -9.61
CA PHE A 94 -15.86 11.59 -8.91
C PHE A 94 -16.29 10.13 -9.13
N ALA A 95 -17.57 9.86 -9.41
CA ALA A 95 -18.06 8.48 -9.59
C ALA A 95 -17.37 7.74 -10.74
N VAL A 96 -17.05 8.44 -11.83
CA VAL A 96 -16.38 7.85 -13.01
C VAL A 96 -14.93 7.43 -12.74
N MET A 97 -14.34 7.90 -11.65
CA MET A 97 -12.98 7.54 -11.24
C MET A 97 -12.92 6.30 -10.33
N GLU A 98 -14.06 5.66 -10.05
CA GLU A 98 -14.08 4.43 -9.26
C GLU A 98 -13.21 3.35 -9.93
N PRO A 99 -12.19 2.82 -9.24
CA PRO A 99 -11.30 1.85 -9.83
C PRO A 99 -12.00 0.55 -10.20
N ILE A 100 -11.78 0.08 -11.41
CA ILE A 100 -12.19 -1.26 -11.88
C ILE A 100 -11.14 -2.32 -11.52
N ALA A 101 -9.91 -1.89 -11.27
CA ALA A 101 -8.79 -2.70 -10.86
C ALA A 101 -7.81 -1.89 -10.02
N ASP A 102 -7.15 -2.56 -9.10
CA ASP A 102 -6.00 -2.05 -8.36
C ASP A 102 -5.01 -3.19 -8.09
N GLY A 103 -4.09 -3.39 -9.02
CA GLY A 103 -3.08 -4.44 -8.93
C GLY A 103 -2.16 -4.30 -7.70
N PHE A 104 -2.01 -3.10 -7.14
CA PHE A 104 -1.27 -2.89 -5.89
C PHE A 104 -1.93 -3.56 -4.69
N ARG A 105 -3.27 -3.70 -4.70
CA ARG A 105 -4.05 -4.38 -3.65
C ARG A 105 -4.68 -5.71 -4.12
N ASN A 106 -4.28 -6.24 -5.26
CA ASN A 106 -4.88 -7.45 -5.86
C ASN A 106 -6.40 -7.37 -6.05
N TYR A 107 -6.91 -6.17 -6.35
CA TYR A 107 -8.31 -5.96 -6.66
C TYR A 107 -8.53 -5.97 -8.17
N LEU A 108 -9.51 -6.76 -8.59
CA LEU A 108 -9.99 -6.80 -9.98
C LEU A 108 -11.50 -7.03 -9.97
N ARG A 109 -12.26 -6.10 -10.52
CA ARG A 109 -13.70 -6.27 -10.74
C ARG A 109 -13.91 -7.31 -11.86
N SER A 110 -14.88 -8.18 -11.70
CA SER A 110 -15.21 -9.20 -12.71
C SER A 110 -15.59 -8.59 -14.07
N GLY A 111 -15.36 -9.36 -15.15
CA GLY A 111 -15.77 -8.97 -16.51
C GLY A 111 -14.83 -7.98 -17.20
N GLN A 112 -13.58 -7.82 -16.74
CA GLN A 112 -12.59 -6.99 -17.42
C GLN A 112 -12.01 -7.71 -18.64
N ILE A 113 -11.80 -6.95 -19.73
CA ILE A 113 -11.19 -7.45 -20.97
C ILE A 113 -9.66 -7.51 -20.84
N LEU A 114 -9.08 -6.48 -20.19
CA LEU A 114 -7.64 -6.42 -19.95
C LEU A 114 -7.24 -7.31 -18.78
N SER A 115 -6.06 -7.87 -18.85
CA SER A 115 -5.51 -8.73 -17.80
C SER A 115 -5.10 -7.92 -16.55
N ALA A 116 -5.00 -8.61 -15.43
CA ALA A 116 -4.64 -7.98 -14.15
C ALA A 116 -3.28 -7.26 -14.21
N GLU A 117 -2.30 -7.83 -14.92
CA GLU A 117 -0.97 -7.25 -15.09
C GLU A 117 -0.98 -6.03 -16.03
N GLU A 118 -1.82 -6.01 -17.08
CA GLU A 118 -1.97 -4.83 -17.94
C GLU A 118 -2.62 -3.68 -17.17
N LEU A 119 -3.66 -3.96 -16.39
CA LEU A 119 -4.32 -2.97 -15.55
C LEU A 119 -3.42 -2.48 -14.39
N LEU A 120 -2.48 -3.31 -13.90
CA LEU A 120 -1.45 -2.87 -12.95
C LEU A 120 -0.51 -1.84 -13.58
N VAL A 121 -0.04 -2.09 -14.82
CA VAL A 121 0.84 -1.16 -15.54
C VAL A 121 0.11 0.15 -15.85
N ASP A 122 -1.13 0.08 -16.31
CA ASP A 122 -1.97 1.27 -16.54
C ASP A 122 -2.12 2.11 -15.26
N ARG A 123 -2.42 1.46 -14.13
CA ARG A 123 -2.49 2.13 -12.83
C ARG A 123 -1.16 2.76 -12.42
N ALA A 124 -0.04 2.06 -12.64
CA ALA A 124 1.29 2.60 -12.35
C ALA A 124 1.60 3.85 -13.19
N GLN A 125 1.21 3.86 -14.47
CA GLN A 125 1.35 5.04 -15.35
C GLN A 125 0.51 6.22 -14.85
N LEU A 126 -0.75 5.99 -14.47
CA LEU A 126 -1.60 7.03 -13.87
C LEU A 126 -1.00 7.63 -12.59
N LEU A 127 -0.28 6.83 -11.83
CA LEU A 127 0.45 7.26 -10.64
C LEU A 127 1.87 7.78 -10.96
N THR A 128 2.22 7.95 -12.24
CA THR A 128 3.54 8.42 -12.70
C THR A 128 4.71 7.58 -12.19
N LEU A 129 4.47 6.29 -11.88
CA LEU A 129 5.49 5.39 -11.33
C LEU A 129 6.39 4.84 -12.43
N THR A 130 7.68 4.79 -12.14
CA THR A 130 8.67 4.03 -12.91
C THR A 130 8.53 2.53 -12.62
N ALA A 131 9.13 1.68 -13.46
CA ALA A 131 9.12 0.24 -13.24
C ALA A 131 9.74 -0.17 -11.88
N PRO A 132 10.87 0.38 -11.41
CA PRO A 132 11.37 0.14 -10.05
C PRO A 132 10.39 0.55 -8.96
N GLU A 133 9.77 1.74 -9.03
CA GLU A 133 8.80 2.23 -8.06
C GLU A 133 7.55 1.32 -8.00
N MET A 134 7.03 0.91 -9.15
CA MET A 134 5.93 -0.06 -9.22
C MET A 134 6.34 -1.39 -8.57
N THR A 135 7.54 -1.88 -8.85
CA THR A 135 8.05 -3.15 -8.34
C THR A 135 8.14 -3.15 -6.83
N VAL A 136 8.77 -2.14 -6.22
CA VAL A 136 8.89 -2.08 -4.75
C VAL A 136 7.54 -1.90 -4.07
N LEU A 137 6.62 -1.11 -4.66
CA LEU A 137 5.29 -0.92 -4.09
C LEU A 137 4.49 -2.22 -4.09
N VAL A 138 4.48 -2.97 -5.20
CA VAL A 138 3.78 -4.26 -5.25
C VAL A 138 4.39 -5.22 -4.24
N GLY A 139 5.71 -5.44 -4.27
CA GLY A 139 6.37 -6.36 -3.36
C GLY A 139 6.17 -6.00 -1.89
N GLY A 140 6.26 -4.71 -1.55
CA GLY A 140 6.05 -4.22 -0.19
C GLY A 140 4.61 -4.36 0.27
N LEU A 141 3.62 -3.97 -0.55
CA LEU A 141 2.20 -4.11 -0.19
C LEU A 141 1.79 -5.58 -0.02
N ARG A 142 2.39 -6.52 -0.77
CA ARG A 142 2.23 -7.97 -0.55
C ARG A 142 2.82 -8.39 0.79
N ALA A 143 4.04 -7.97 1.11
CA ALA A 143 4.66 -8.25 2.41
C ALA A 143 3.86 -7.67 3.58
N LEU A 144 3.25 -6.49 3.38
CA LEU A 144 2.35 -5.86 4.34
C LEU A 144 0.96 -6.52 4.42
N ASN A 145 0.65 -7.50 3.56
CA ASN A 145 -0.68 -8.14 3.49
C ASN A 145 -1.82 -7.13 3.23
N ALA A 146 -1.54 -6.11 2.41
CA ALA A 146 -2.46 -5.01 2.11
C ALA A 146 -3.41 -5.32 0.94
N ASN A 147 -3.75 -6.58 0.73
CA ASN A 147 -4.63 -7.03 -0.34
C ASN A 147 -6.11 -6.75 -0.03
N PHE A 148 -6.87 -6.46 -1.08
CA PHE A 148 -8.31 -6.39 -1.03
C PHE A 148 -8.90 -7.73 -0.52
N GLY A 149 -9.93 -7.65 0.33
CA GLY A 149 -10.62 -8.82 0.88
C GLY A 149 -9.73 -9.74 1.71
N HIS A 150 -8.61 -9.26 2.23
CA HIS A 150 -7.60 -10.06 2.96
C HIS A 150 -7.07 -11.26 2.17
N SER A 151 -7.13 -11.20 0.84
CA SER A 151 -6.59 -12.23 -0.05
C SER A 151 -5.13 -12.52 0.28
N LYS A 152 -4.76 -13.80 0.25
CA LYS A 152 -3.37 -14.24 0.46
C LYS A 152 -2.57 -14.40 -0.82
N HIS A 153 -3.17 -14.12 -1.97
CA HIS A 153 -2.46 -14.19 -3.25
C HIS A 153 -1.32 -13.15 -3.28
N GLY A 154 -0.13 -13.59 -3.62
CA GLY A 154 1.05 -12.73 -3.65
C GLY A 154 1.70 -12.48 -2.27
N VAL A 155 1.09 -12.89 -1.18
CA VAL A 155 1.67 -12.75 0.17
C VAL A 155 2.73 -13.84 0.39
N PHE A 156 3.87 -13.69 -0.31
CA PHE A 156 4.96 -14.68 -0.30
C PHE A 156 5.89 -14.48 0.90
N THR A 157 5.32 -14.41 2.10
CA THR A 157 6.08 -14.25 3.34
C THR A 157 5.44 -15.03 4.48
N LYS A 158 6.26 -15.48 5.42
CA LYS A 158 5.83 -16.05 6.70
C LYS A 158 5.69 -14.98 7.80
N ARG A 159 6.03 -13.75 7.48
CA ARG A 159 6.01 -12.59 8.38
C ARG A 159 5.16 -11.46 7.81
N PRO A 160 3.85 -11.66 7.59
CA PRO A 160 2.98 -10.59 7.09
C PRO A 160 3.05 -9.36 8.00
N GLU A 161 2.71 -8.18 7.47
CA GLU A 161 2.78 -6.89 8.17
C GLU A 161 4.21 -6.47 8.57
N THR A 162 5.21 -7.07 7.92
CA THR A 162 6.63 -6.75 8.09
C THR A 162 7.21 -6.38 6.75
N LEU A 163 7.81 -5.19 6.61
CA LEU A 163 8.29 -4.69 5.33
C LEU A 163 9.63 -5.35 4.96
N THR A 164 9.54 -6.55 4.40
CA THR A 164 10.67 -7.36 3.96
C THR A 164 10.66 -7.55 2.45
N ASN A 165 11.81 -7.92 1.89
CA ASN A 165 11.95 -8.30 0.48
C ASN A 165 11.50 -9.75 0.18
N ASP A 166 10.83 -10.41 1.13
CA ASP A 166 10.40 -11.82 1.05
C ASP A 166 9.59 -12.12 -0.22
N PHE A 167 8.80 -11.15 -0.70
CA PHE A 167 8.03 -11.30 -1.95
C PHE A 167 8.94 -11.71 -3.11
N PHE A 168 10.02 -11.00 -3.33
CA PHE A 168 10.95 -11.25 -4.43
C PHE A 168 11.74 -12.54 -4.22
N VAL A 169 12.24 -12.77 -3.01
CA VAL A 169 12.99 -13.98 -2.66
C VAL A 169 12.16 -15.23 -2.92
N ASN A 170 10.89 -15.25 -2.48
CA ASN A 170 10.02 -16.41 -2.61
C ASN A 170 9.40 -16.54 -4.00
N LEU A 171 9.16 -15.44 -4.73
CA LEU A 171 8.72 -15.48 -6.13
C LEU A 171 9.77 -16.15 -7.02
N LEU A 172 11.04 -15.85 -6.79
CA LEU A 172 12.17 -16.31 -7.61
C LEU A 172 12.82 -17.61 -7.10
N ASP A 173 12.29 -18.18 -5.99
CA ASP A 173 12.80 -19.44 -5.42
C ASP A 173 12.69 -20.59 -6.42
N MET A 174 13.82 -21.09 -6.90
CA MET A 174 13.91 -22.19 -7.88
C MET A 174 13.34 -23.51 -7.37
N ASN A 175 13.14 -23.66 -6.06
CA ASN A 175 12.47 -24.82 -5.48
C ASN A 175 10.94 -24.73 -5.55
N THR A 176 10.42 -23.60 -6.03
CA THR A 176 8.99 -23.40 -6.24
C THR A 176 8.63 -23.54 -7.71
N GLN A 177 7.65 -24.39 -8.01
CA GLN A 177 7.07 -24.54 -9.34
C GLN A 177 5.69 -23.88 -9.37
N TRP A 178 5.53 -22.92 -10.27
CA TRP A 178 4.25 -22.24 -10.48
C TRP A 178 3.41 -22.97 -11.52
N GLN A 179 2.11 -23.14 -11.23
CA GLN A 179 1.13 -23.75 -12.14
C GLN A 179 -0.26 -23.14 -11.92
N PRO A 180 -1.13 -23.08 -12.96
CA PRO A 180 -2.53 -22.69 -12.78
C PRO A 180 -3.24 -23.58 -11.77
N ASN A 181 -4.12 -22.99 -10.95
CA ASN A 181 -4.90 -23.74 -9.95
C ASN A 181 -6.33 -24.11 -10.43
N GLY A 182 -6.67 -23.80 -11.67
CA GLY A 182 -8.00 -24.02 -12.23
C GLY A 182 -8.94 -22.81 -12.12
N SER A 183 -8.62 -21.82 -11.30
CA SER A 183 -9.32 -20.53 -11.27
C SER A 183 -8.64 -19.55 -12.22
N GLU A 184 -9.43 -18.71 -12.90
CA GLU A 184 -8.89 -17.74 -13.84
C GLU A 184 -7.92 -16.77 -13.16
N GLY A 185 -6.72 -16.64 -13.71
CA GLY A 185 -5.71 -15.70 -13.26
C GLY A 185 -5.04 -16.03 -11.92
N VAL A 186 -5.33 -17.21 -11.34
CA VAL A 186 -4.72 -17.66 -10.07
C VAL A 186 -3.79 -18.84 -10.28
N TYR A 187 -2.66 -18.81 -9.58
CA TYR A 187 -1.59 -19.80 -9.68
C TYR A 187 -1.20 -20.30 -8.29
N GLU A 188 -0.74 -21.56 -8.25
CA GLU A 188 -0.15 -22.18 -7.07
C GLU A 188 1.35 -22.34 -7.25
N GLY A 189 2.11 -21.87 -6.26
CA GLY A 189 3.53 -22.15 -6.10
C GLY A 189 3.71 -23.41 -5.26
N ARG A 190 4.18 -24.49 -5.88
CA ARG A 190 4.38 -25.78 -5.23
C ARG A 190 5.85 -26.07 -5.01
N ASP A 191 6.16 -26.64 -3.87
CA ASP A 191 7.49 -27.17 -3.59
C ASP A 191 7.81 -28.30 -4.56
N ARG A 192 8.94 -28.21 -5.27
CA ARG A 192 9.31 -29.17 -6.32
C ARG A 192 9.56 -30.59 -5.79
N ALA A 193 10.06 -30.71 -4.57
CA ALA A 193 10.39 -32.02 -3.99
C ALA A 193 9.15 -32.72 -3.42
N THR A 194 8.24 -31.97 -2.83
CA THR A 194 7.10 -32.53 -2.08
C THR A 194 5.76 -32.38 -2.78
N GLY A 195 5.66 -31.50 -3.80
CA GLY A 195 4.41 -31.13 -4.47
C GLY A 195 3.45 -30.31 -3.61
N LYS A 196 3.80 -29.99 -2.37
CA LYS A 196 2.94 -29.22 -1.45
C LYS A 196 2.83 -27.76 -1.89
N ILE A 197 1.63 -27.20 -1.78
CA ILE A 197 1.40 -25.77 -2.03
C ILE A 197 2.12 -24.96 -0.96
N LYS A 198 3.00 -24.05 -1.39
CA LYS A 198 3.70 -23.08 -0.53
C LYS A 198 3.00 -21.72 -0.59
N TRP A 199 2.63 -21.29 -1.79
CA TRP A 199 2.11 -19.97 -2.09
C TRP A 199 0.96 -20.01 -3.09
N THR A 200 0.17 -18.96 -3.14
CA THR A 200 -0.75 -18.68 -4.25
C THR A 200 -0.52 -17.26 -4.74
N GLY A 201 -0.64 -17.02 -6.04
CA GLY A 201 -0.42 -15.71 -6.64
C GLY A 201 -1.33 -15.44 -7.81
N THR A 202 -1.49 -14.19 -8.17
CA THR A 202 -2.21 -13.75 -9.37
C THR A 202 -1.25 -13.50 -10.53
N ARG A 203 -1.78 -13.23 -11.72
CA ARG A 203 -0.97 -12.80 -12.88
C ARG A 203 -0.20 -11.51 -12.57
N ALA A 204 -0.82 -10.56 -11.83
CA ALA A 204 -0.18 -9.33 -11.39
C ALA A 204 1.02 -9.56 -10.44
N ASP A 205 1.04 -10.68 -9.71
CA ASP A 205 2.18 -11.07 -8.89
C ASP A 205 3.26 -11.76 -9.72
N LEU A 206 2.87 -12.71 -10.59
CA LEU A 206 3.81 -13.54 -11.33
C LEU A 206 4.50 -12.82 -12.48
N VAL A 207 3.98 -11.70 -12.97
CA VAL A 207 4.63 -10.89 -14.01
C VAL A 207 6.01 -10.41 -13.59
N PHE A 208 6.25 -10.19 -12.29
CA PHE A 208 7.56 -9.83 -11.73
C PHE A 208 8.59 -10.97 -11.79
N GLY A 209 8.16 -12.20 -12.03
CA GLY A 209 9.03 -13.35 -12.26
C GLY A 209 9.14 -13.78 -13.74
N SER A 210 8.24 -13.32 -14.61
CA SER A 210 8.12 -13.78 -16.00
C SER A 210 8.44 -12.71 -17.05
N ASN A 211 8.16 -11.44 -16.81
CA ASN A 211 8.58 -10.35 -17.70
C ASN A 211 10.05 -10.04 -17.49
N SER A 212 10.85 -9.97 -18.55
CA SER A 212 12.31 -9.84 -18.46
C SER A 212 12.79 -8.60 -17.71
N GLN A 213 12.15 -7.45 -17.92
CA GLN A 213 12.51 -6.20 -17.24
C GLN A 213 12.12 -6.24 -15.76
N LEU A 214 10.88 -6.64 -15.45
CA LEU A 214 10.39 -6.70 -14.07
C LEU A 214 11.12 -7.79 -13.28
N ARG A 215 11.48 -8.91 -13.93
CA ARG A 215 12.28 -9.97 -13.32
C ARG A 215 13.68 -9.47 -12.94
N ALA A 216 14.34 -8.72 -13.82
CA ALA A 216 15.65 -8.14 -13.49
C ALA A 216 15.58 -7.24 -12.25
N LEU A 217 14.52 -6.42 -12.11
CA LEU A 217 14.29 -5.62 -10.92
C LEU A 217 14.01 -6.49 -9.69
N ALA A 218 13.17 -7.52 -9.85
CA ALA A 218 12.87 -8.46 -8.77
C ALA A 218 14.15 -9.20 -8.28
N GLU A 219 15.06 -9.58 -9.18
CA GLU A 219 16.35 -10.21 -8.85
C GLU A 219 17.25 -9.27 -8.03
N VAL A 220 17.28 -7.98 -8.37
CA VAL A 220 17.99 -6.97 -7.56
C VAL A 220 17.44 -6.94 -6.14
N TYR A 221 16.13 -6.81 -5.97
CA TYR A 221 15.52 -6.74 -4.63
C TYR A 221 15.49 -8.08 -3.89
N ALA A 222 15.64 -9.21 -4.57
CA ALA A 222 15.76 -10.51 -3.94
C ALA A 222 17.13 -10.77 -3.31
N SER A 223 18.15 -9.98 -3.66
CA SER A 223 19.51 -10.14 -3.15
C SER A 223 19.60 -9.89 -1.65
N ASP A 224 20.51 -10.60 -0.97
CA ASP A 224 20.64 -10.51 0.49
C ASP A 224 21.10 -9.14 0.99
N ASP A 225 21.86 -8.42 0.20
CA ASP A 225 22.37 -7.07 0.48
C ASP A 225 21.36 -5.96 0.11
N SER A 226 20.27 -6.28 -0.56
CA SER A 226 19.27 -5.31 -1.03
C SER A 226 18.16 -4.99 -0.02
N LYS A 227 18.15 -5.62 1.14
CA LYS A 227 17.05 -5.46 2.13
C LYS A 227 16.84 -4.01 2.56
N GLU A 228 17.91 -3.29 2.84
CA GLU A 228 17.84 -1.88 3.23
C GLU A 228 17.46 -0.99 2.04
N ALA A 229 18.02 -1.25 0.85
CA ALA A 229 17.69 -0.54 -0.38
C ALA A 229 16.19 -0.69 -0.70
N PHE A 230 15.66 -1.91 -0.66
CA PHE A 230 14.24 -2.17 -0.84
C PHE A 230 13.35 -1.32 0.08
N VAL A 231 13.66 -1.28 1.39
CA VAL A 231 12.87 -0.50 2.37
C VAL A 231 12.93 0.99 2.08
N LYS A 232 14.10 1.52 1.70
CA LYS A 232 14.28 2.93 1.33
C LYS A 232 13.52 3.29 0.05
N ASP A 233 13.62 2.45 -0.97
CA ASP A 233 12.96 2.66 -2.26
C ASP A 233 11.43 2.53 -2.13
N PHE A 234 10.96 1.59 -1.32
CA PHE A 234 9.53 1.50 -0.96
C PHE A 234 9.05 2.78 -0.29
N ALA A 235 9.78 3.27 0.71
CA ALA A 235 9.41 4.49 1.44
C ALA A 235 9.39 5.73 0.51
N ALA A 236 10.34 5.81 -0.42
CA ALA A 236 10.39 6.89 -1.41
C ALA A 236 9.21 6.81 -2.39
N ALA A 237 8.92 5.62 -2.94
CA ALA A 237 7.78 5.41 -3.83
C ALA A 237 6.44 5.64 -3.12
N TRP A 238 6.31 5.19 -1.87
CA TRP A 238 5.15 5.47 -1.02
C TRP A 238 4.95 6.98 -0.84
N ASN A 239 6.00 7.70 -0.46
CA ASN A 239 5.94 9.16 -0.29
C ASN A 239 5.53 9.87 -1.58
N LYS A 240 6.05 9.44 -2.73
CA LYS A 240 5.67 9.97 -4.05
C LYS A 240 4.17 9.83 -4.27
N VAL A 241 3.62 8.62 -4.10
CA VAL A 241 2.18 8.36 -4.29
C VAL A 241 1.33 9.17 -3.31
N MET A 242 1.74 9.26 -2.04
CA MET A 242 1.00 10.01 -1.02
C MET A 242 0.98 11.52 -1.27
N ASN A 243 1.83 12.06 -2.13
CA ASN A 243 1.88 13.48 -2.46
C ASN A 243 1.33 13.81 -3.86
N LEU A 244 0.78 12.85 -4.60
CA LEU A 244 0.20 13.11 -5.93
C LEU A 244 -1.03 14.05 -5.92
N ASP A 245 -1.66 14.22 -4.78
CA ASP A 245 -2.75 15.19 -4.57
C ASP A 245 -2.26 16.61 -4.21
N ARG A 246 -0.94 16.81 -4.08
CA ARG A 246 -0.33 18.04 -3.60
C ARG A 246 0.26 18.83 -4.75
N TYR A 247 -0.57 19.66 -5.39
CA TYR A 247 -0.15 20.57 -6.48
C TYR A 247 0.56 21.83 -5.99
N ASP A 248 0.64 22.02 -4.69
CA ASP A 248 1.31 23.13 -4.00
C ASP A 248 2.75 22.80 -3.55
N LEU A 249 3.18 21.55 -3.71
CA LEU A 249 4.55 21.12 -3.45
C LEU A 249 5.33 21.13 -4.78
N VAL A 250 5.86 22.29 -5.17
CA VAL A 250 6.69 22.46 -6.38
C VAL A 250 8.15 22.61 -5.95
#